data_e7ff258a3bd266a97b2fd32b75307496
#
_entry.id   e7ff258a3bd266a97b2fd32b75307496
#
_cell.length_a   1.000
_cell.length_b   1.000
_cell.length_c   1.000
_cell.angle_alpha   90.00
_cell.angle_beta   90.00
_cell.angle_gamma   90.00
#
_symmetry.space_group_name_H-M   'P 1'
#
loop_
_entity.id
_entity.type
_entity.pdbx_description
1 polymer ?
#
loop_
_entity_poly.entity_id
_entity_poly.type
_entity_poly.pdbx_seq_one_letter_code
_entity_poly.pdbx_strand_id
1 'polypeptide(L)'
;MNMTNDDFIVAIELGSSKVTAIAGQKQPDGAIKVLAYAQDPSESFIRKGCINNFNKMTSCVDSIKQKLENALGRSVASCYVGIGGMGMHTVANTVTRHLGEKQLITAEMVNNVKDSNNSMPGNDREILEVIPQDYQLGTQVVADPIGIASDVIEGHFLNIISNTSVSESVYNCFRSAHLNVVGMPITVLALADAILTEPEKRSGCAFVDMGAETTSVAIFKNNILRHFAVIPLGGANVNRDLCTLQIEDSEAEQLKRKYATAYSNEEEDKHEPVTLGDGRTVKYEEFNGLVEARMEEIILNIKHQIALSKYDDSKLVSGIVVTGGAANMKNIDKAFAAFTDFRKVRFVKNTRLQTRLESKPSSSFNADGSFNAAI
;
A
#
# COMPACT_ATOMS: atom_id res chain seq x y z
N MET A 1 -23.85 13.71 -25.93
CA MET A 1 -22.88 14.39 -25.10
C MET A 1 -21.50 13.89 -25.49
N ASN A 2 -20.69 14.74 -26.12
CA ASN A 2 -19.31 14.36 -26.45
C ASN A 2 -18.53 14.23 -25.12
N MET A 3 -18.15 12.99 -24.80
CA MET A 3 -17.25 12.74 -23.68
C MET A 3 -15.92 13.42 -24.01
N THR A 4 -15.51 14.38 -23.21
CA THR A 4 -14.14 14.88 -23.22
C THR A 4 -13.24 13.75 -22.76
N ASN A 5 -12.13 13.52 -23.46
CA ASN A 5 -11.19 12.42 -23.20
C ASN A 5 -10.47 12.55 -21.83
N ASP A 6 -10.65 13.69 -21.15
CA ASP A 6 -9.91 14.07 -19.94
C ASP A 6 -10.36 13.39 -18.64
N ASP A 7 -11.55 12.76 -18.61
CA ASP A 7 -12.09 12.16 -17.38
C ASP A 7 -11.95 10.63 -17.31
N PHE A 8 -11.42 9.99 -18.37
CA PHE A 8 -11.29 8.55 -18.44
C PHE A 8 -9.91 8.10 -17.93
N ILE A 9 -9.91 7.27 -16.90
CA ILE A 9 -8.69 6.80 -16.23
C ILE A 9 -8.70 5.27 -16.19
N VAL A 10 -7.55 4.68 -16.47
CA VAL A 10 -7.28 3.26 -16.20
C VAL A 10 -6.21 3.21 -15.12
N ALA A 11 -6.49 2.49 -14.05
CA ALA A 11 -5.55 2.22 -12.97
C ALA A 11 -5.31 0.71 -12.85
N ILE A 12 -4.05 0.32 -12.69
CA ILE A 12 -3.62 -1.07 -12.54
C ILE A 12 -2.77 -1.18 -11.27
N GLU A 13 -3.16 -2.06 -10.37
CA GLU A 13 -2.44 -2.37 -9.14
C GLU A 13 -1.70 -3.70 -9.29
N LEU A 14 -0.42 -3.72 -8.89
CA LEU A 14 0.48 -4.87 -8.98
C LEU A 14 0.57 -5.61 -7.65
N GLY A 15 -0.46 -6.39 -7.31
CA GLY A 15 -0.45 -7.20 -6.10
C GLY A 15 0.31 -8.53 -6.27
N SER A 16 0.85 -9.09 -5.16
CA SER A 16 1.56 -10.37 -5.17
C SER A 16 0.65 -11.59 -5.35
N SER A 17 -0.65 -11.47 -5.08
CA SER A 17 -1.63 -12.55 -5.33
C SER A 17 -2.38 -12.37 -6.64
N LYS A 18 -2.62 -11.13 -7.04
CA LYS A 18 -3.35 -10.78 -8.27
C LYS A 18 -2.95 -9.40 -8.76
N VAL A 19 -2.98 -9.22 -10.06
CA VAL A 19 -2.99 -7.90 -10.71
C VAL A 19 -4.44 -7.48 -10.87
N THR A 20 -4.76 -6.26 -10.46
CA THR A 20 -6.12 -5.71 -10.49
C THR A 20 -6.15 -4.46 -11.35
N ALA A 21 -7.12 -4.33 -12.24
CA ALA A 21 -7.29 -3.15 -13.07
C ALA A 21 -8.72 -2.64 -13.04
N ILE A 22 -8.86 -1.33 -13.03
CA ILE A 22 -10.13 -0.61 -13.14
C ILE A 22 -10.02 0.44 -14.23
N ALA A 23 -11.05 0.50 -15.06
CA ALA A 23 -11.30 1.63 -15.95
C ALA A 23 -12.47 2.43 -15.39
N GLY A 24 -12.27 3.70 -15.15
CA GLY A 24 -13.26 4.55 -14.50
C GLY A 24 -13.30 5.96 -15.06
N GLN A 25 -14.32 6.69 -14.62
CA GLN A 25 -14.54 8.09 -14.92
C GLN A 25 -14.89 8.85 -13.66
N LYS A 26 -14.17 9.94 -13.39
CA LYS A 26 -14.49 10.84 -12.29
C LYS A 26 -15.76 11.62 -12.62
N GLN A 27 -16.71 11.60 -11.70
CA GLN A 27 -17.94 12.33 -11.84
C GLN A 27 -17.84 13.74 -11.20
N PRO A 28 -18.68 14.71 -11.61
CA PRO A 28 -18.66 16.07 -11.02
C PRO A 28 -18.90 16.11 -9.51
N ASP A 29 -19.58 15.11 -8.95
CA ASP A 29 -19.84 14.96 -7.50
C ASP A 29 -18.68 14.27 -6.76
N GLY A 30 -17.56 13.97 -7.47
CA GLY A 30 -16.39 13.29 -6.91
C GLY A 30 -16.50 11.77 -6.86
N ALA A 31 -17.64 11.18 -7.24
CA ALA A 31 -17.78 9.72 -7.31
C ALA A 31 -16.99 9.15 -8.50
N ILE A 32 -16.51 7.93 -8.36
CA ILE A 32 -15.86 7.18 -9.45
C ILE A 32 -16.91 6.28 -10.13
N LYS A 33 -17.23 6.57 -11.39
CA LYS A 33 -18.04 5.66 -12.22
C LYS A 33 -17.12 4.58 -12.78
N VAL A 34 -17.26 3.34 -12.31
CA VAL A 34 -16.50 2.19 -12.80
C VAL A 34 -17.14 1.69 -14.08
N LEU A 35 -16.40 1.71 -15.17
CA LEU A 35 -16.85 1.32 -16.50
C LEU A 35 -16.50 -0.14 -16.80
N ALA A 36 -15.30 -0.59 -16.39
CA ALA A 36 -14.84 -1.95 -16.52
C ALA A 36 -13.81 -2.27 -15.43
N TYR A 37 -13.64 -3.56 -15.14
CA TYR A 37 -12.60 -4.05 -14.26
C TYR A 37 -12.10 -5.43 -14.73
N ALA A 38 -10.86 -5.75 -14.36
CA ALA A 38 -10.23 -7.04 -14.66
C ALA A 38 -9.30 -7.45 -13.53
N GLN A 39 -9.14 -8.76 -13.35
CA GLN A 39 -8.15 -9.34 -12.43
C GLN A 39 -7.52 -10.58 -13.07
N ASP A 40 -6.22 -10.79 -12.78
CA ASP A 40 -5.49 -12.01 -13.10
C ASP A 40 -4.59 -12.43 -11.94
N PRO A 41 -4.41 -13.74 -11.67
CA PRO A 41 -3.47 -14.23 -10.66
C PRO A 41 -2.03 -13.82 -11.00
N SER A 42 -1.23 -13.48 -9.97
CA SER A 42 0.14 -12.98 -10.14
C SER A 42 1.20 -13.72 -9.32
N GLU A 43 0.82 -14.70 -8.53
CA GLU A 43 1.68 -15.41 -7.57
C GLU A 43 2.94 -16.04 -8.20
N SER A 44 2.89 -16.33 -9.52
CA SER A 44 4.02 -16.94 -10.23
C SER A 44 5.04 -15.95 -10.80
N PHE A 45 4.75 -14.63 -10.77
CA PHE A 45 5.61 -13.62 -11.40
C PHE A 45 5.71 -12.28 -10.67
N ILE A 46 4.92 -12.07 -9.61
CA ILE A 46 5.12 -10.97 -8.65
C ILE A 46 5.43 -11.59 -7.29
N ARG A 47 6.56 -11.21 -6.71
CA ARG A 47 6.99 -11.65 -5.40
C ARG A 47 7.32 -10.45 -4.52
N LYS A 48 6.72 -10.41 -3.33
CA LYS A 48 6.89 -9.30 -2.36
C LYS A 48 6.68 -7.92 -3.02
N GLY A 49 5.68 -7.82 -3.91
CA GLY A 49 5.34 -6.60 -4.63
C GLY A 49 6.30 -6.22 -5.77
N CYS A 50 7.28 -7.07 -6.12
CA CYS A 50 8.24 -6.81 -7.20
C CYS A 50 8.05 -7.82 -8.35
N ILE A 51 8.18 -7.35 -9.58
CA ILE A 51 8.13 -8.21 -10.79
C ILE A 51 9.38 -9.07 -10.82
N ASN A 52 9.22 -10.40 -10.82
CA ASN A 52 10.34 -11.35 -10.90
C ASN A 52 10.36 -12.18 -12.18
N ASN A 53 9.29 -12.13 -12.99
CA ASN A 53 9.24 -12.76 -14.29
C ASN A 53 8.64 -11.81 -15.33
N PHE A 54 9.52 -11.24 -16.16
CA PHE A 54 9.16 -10.24 -17.16
C PHE A 54 8.12 -10.75 -18.18
N ASN A 55 8.36 -11.94 -18.75
CA ASN A 55 7.50 -12.47 -19.80
C ASN A 55 6.08 -12.76 -19.30
N LYS A 56 5.97 -13.38 -18.12
CA LYS A 56 4.67 -13.65 -17.50
C LYS A 56 3.94 -12.36 -17.13
N MET A 57 4.67 -11.35 -16.63
CA MET A 57 4.08 -10.06 -16.32
C MET A 57 3.56 -9.37 -17.58
N THR A 58 4.35 -9.34 -18.67
CA THR A 58 3.91 -8.78 -19.95
C THR A 58 2.65 -9.47 -20.47
N SER A 59 2.62 -10.81 -20.44
CA SER A 59 1.42 -11.58 -20.85
C SER A 59 0.20 -11.27 -19.96
N CYS A 60 0.39 -11.06 -18.67
CA CYS A 60 -0.67 -10.65 -17.74
C CYS A 60 -1.21 -9.26 -18.10
N VAL A 61 -0.33 -8.28 -18.38
CA VAL A 61 -0.73 -6.92 -18.80
C VAL A 61 -1.54 -6.98 -20.09
N ASP A 62 -1.10 -7.77 -21.08
CA ASP A 62 -1.85 -7.98 -22.33
C ASP A 62 -3.24 -8.58 -22.08
N SER A 63 -3.33 -9.61 -21.23
CA SER A 63 -4.59 -10.25 -20.86
C SER A 63 -5.55 -9.25 -20.20
N ILE A 64 -5.07 -8.50 -19.22
CA ILE A 64 -5.87 -7.49 -18.50
C ILE A 64 -6.32 -6.38 -19.46
N LYS A 65 -5.42 -5.88 -20.32
CA LYS A 65 -5.74 -4.89 -21.34
C LYS A 65 -6.87 -5.37 -22.23
N GLN A 66 -6.77 -6.60 -22.79
CA GLN A 66 -7.79 -7.19 -23.64
C GLN A 66 -9.14 -7.35 -22.92
N LYS A 67 -9.14 -7.78 -21.65
CA LYS A 67 -10.37 -7.88 -20.84
C LYS A 67 -11.04 -6.52 -20.66
N LEU A 68 -10.26 -5.46 -20.37
CA LEU A 68 -10.80 -4.11 -20.26
C LEU A 68 -11.31 -3.59 -21.60
N GLU A 69 -10.56 -3.74 -22.69
CA GLU A 69 -10.95 -3.31 -24.04
C GLU A 69 -12.23 -4.00 -24.53
N ASN A 70 -12.35 -5.31 -24.28
CA ASN A 70 -13.57 -6.07 -24.61
C ASN A 70 -14.78 -5.58 -23.81
N ALA A 71 -14.61 -5.29 -22.52
CA ALA A 71 -15.69 -4.78 -21.68
C ALA A 71 -16.10 -3.33 -22.03
N LEU A 72 -15.13 -2.52 -22.45
CA LEU A 72 -15.33 -1.10 -22.79
C LEU A 72 -15.80 -0.87 -24.23
N GLY A 73 -15.55 -1.84 -25.14
CA GLY A 73 -15.76 -1.66 -26.58
C GLY A 73 -14.83 -0.62 -27.22
N ARG A 74 -13.70 -0.30 -26.58
CA ARG A 74 -12.70 0.67 -27.08
C ARG A 74 -11.30 0.28 -26.63
N SER A 75 -10.27 0.82 -27.32
CA SER A 75 -8.87 0.59 -26.97
C SER A 75 -8.45 1.36 -25.71
N VAL A 76 -7.49 0.78 -25.00
CA VAL A 76 -6.82 1.36 -23.82
C VAL A 76 -5.36 1.63 -24.20
N ALA A 77 -4.98 2.90 -24.30
CA ALA A 77 -3.65 3.33 -24.71
C ALA A 77 -2.72 3.67 -23.52
N SER A 78 -3.27 4.03 -22.38
CA SER A 78 -2.49 4.51 -21.22
C SER A 78 -3.15 4.13 -19.89
N CYS A 79 -2.33 4.03 -18.85
CA CYS A 79 -2.79 3.73 -17.48
C CYS A 79 -1.88 4.35 -16.42
N TYR A 80 -2.40 4.45 -15.20
CA TYR A 80 -1.62 4.60 -13.98
C TYR A 80 -1.32 3.23 -13.41
N VAL A 81 -0.13 3.04 -12.85
CA VAL A 81 0.29 1.76 -12.26
C VAL A 81 0.65 1.97 -10.80
N GLY A 82 -0.16 1.41 -9.91
CA GLY A 82 0.13 1.41 -8.48
C GLY A 82 1.33 0.53 -8.18
N ILE A 83 2.38 1.12 -7.60
CA ILE A 83 3.60 0.42 -7.22
C ILE A 83 3.72 0.30 -5.71
N GLY A 84 4.25 -0.82 -5.28
CA GLY A 84 4.60 -1.13 -3.90
C GLY A 84 5.65 -2.23 -3.93
N GLY A 85 6.18 -2.62 -2.80
CA GLY A 85 7.05 -3.77 -2.76
C GLY A 85 8.21 -3.66 -1.78
N MET A 86 8.85 -4.78 -1.60
CA MET A 86 9.99 -4.93 -0.70
C MET A 86 11.11 -3.95 -1.04
N GLY A 87 11.65 -3.30 0.00
CA GLY A 87 12.76 -2.35 -0.14
C GLY A 87 12.33 -0.89 -0.23
N MET A 88 11.03 -0.60 -0.45
CA MET A 88 10.53 0.77 -0.34
C MET A 88 10.49 1.21 1.12
N HIS A 89 11.08 2.35 1.41
CA HIS A 89 11.06 2.95 2.74
C HIS A 89 11.41 4.43 2.67
N THR A 90 11.19 5.13 3.78
CA THR A 90 11.55 6.54 3.91
C THR A 90 12.95 6.73 4.47
N VAL A 91 13.67 7.73 3.92
CA VAL A 91 14.96 8.20 4.42
C VAL A 91 14.88 9.71 4.62
N ALA A 92 15.24 10.14 5.84
CA ALA A 92 15.33 11.57 6.13
C ALA A 92 16.60 12.15 5.48
N ASN A 93 16.47 13.35 4.93
CA ASN A 93 17.60 14.12 4.41
C ASN A 93 17.42 15.59 4.77
N THR A 94 18.54 16.28 4.92
CA THR A 94 18.58 17.71 5.24
C THR A 94 19.43 18.41 4.20
N VAL A 95 18.92 19.50 3.66
CA VAL A 95 19.64 20.35 2.69
C VAL A 95 19.73 21.75 3.23
N THR A 96 20.96 22.23 3.41
CA THR A 96 21.22 23.59 3.89
C THR A 96 21.75 24.46 2.76
N ARG A 97 21.21 25.67 2.61
CA ARG A 97 21.68 26.68 1.67
C ARG A 97 21.92 28.01 2.38
N HIS A 98 23.15 28.51 2.30
CA HIS A 98 23.52 29.84 2.75
C HIS A 98 23.24 30.85 1.66
N LEU A 99 22.60 31.96 2.03
CA LEU A 99 22.15 33.01 1.10
C LEU A 99 23.12 34.19 1.06
N GLY A 100 24.11 34.20 1.98
CA GLY A 100 25.11 35.26 2.11
C GLY A 100 24.60 36.42 2.94
N GLU A 101 23.55 37.09 2.52
CA GLU A 101 22.90 38.19 3.23
C GLU A 101 21.47 37.84 3.64
N LYS A 102 20.99 38.50 4.70
CA LYS A 102 19.62 38.34 5.16
C LYS A 102 18.65 38.92 4.13
N GLN A 103 17.83 38.05 3.55
CA GLN A 103 16.86 38.39 2.51
C GLN A 103 15.56 37.61 2.66
N LEU A 104 14.50 38.05 2.03
CA LEU A 104 13.22 37.34 2.03
C LEU A 104 13.33 36.03 1.25
N ILE A 105 12.94 34.93 1.87
CA ILE A 105 12.87 33.62 1.22
C ILE A 105 11.81 33.65 0.13
N THR A 106 12.17 33.26 -1.08
CA THR A 106 11.28 33.16 -2.24
C THR A 106 10.89 31.71 -2.52
N ALA A 107 9.80 31.50 -3.27
CA ALA A 107 9.40 30.18 -3.75
C ALA A 107 10.50 29.50 -4.58
N GLU A 108 11.26 30.26 -5.37
CA GLU A 108 12.39 29.76 -6.14
C GLU A 108 13.50 29.21 -5.24
N MET A 109 13.82 29.90 -4.13
CA MET A 109 14.81 29.41 -3.17
C MET A 109 14.38 28.09 -2.53
N VAL A 110 13.11 27.97 -2.17
CA VAL A 110 12.52 26.73 -1.62
C VAL A 110 12.62 25.59 -2.64
N ASN A 111 12.25 25.86 -3.91
CA ASN A 111 12.37 24.86 -4.97
C ASN A 111 13.82 24.44 -5.20
N ASN A 112 14.77 25.37 -5.21
CA ASN A 112 16.20 25.06 -5.35
C ASN A 112 16.72 24.15 -4.20
N VAL A 113 16.25 24.34 -2.96
CA VAL A 113 16.58 23.47 -1.84
C VAL A 113 15.98 22.08 -2.04
N LYS A 114 14.72 22.01 -2.51
CA LYS A 114 14.04 20.75 -2.84
C LYS A 114 14.74 20.02 -3.99
N ASP A 115 15.14 20.72 -5.05
CA ASP A 115 15.85 20.13 -6.19
C ASP A 115 17.24 19.61 -5.79
N SER A 116 17.92 20.32 -4.88
CA SER A 116 19.19 19.84 -4.33
C SER A 116 19.02 18.54 -3.52
N ASN A 117 17.85 18.31 -2.91
CA ASN A 117 17.54 17.07 -2.21
C ASN A 117 17.44 15.86 -3.15
N ASN A 118 17.09 16.06 -4.44
CA ASN A 118 17.02 14.96 -5.42
C ASN A 118 18.40 14.39 -5.80
N SER A 119 19.48 15.01 -5.35
CA SER A 119 20.87 14.61 -5.65
C SER A 119 21.43 13.61 -4.65
N MET A 120 20.63 12.72 -4.08
CA MET A 120 21.14 11.67 -3.18
C MET A 120 22.03 10.70 -3.96
N PRO A 121 23.29 10.47 -3.50
CA PRO A 121 24.14 9.46 -4.09
C PRO A 121 23.65 8.07 -3.69
N GLY A 122 23.36 7.21 -4.63
CA GLY A 122 23.05 5.81 -4.38
C GLY A 122 23.06 5.05 -5.68
N ASN A 123 23.95 4.08 -5.81
CA ASN A 123 23.92 3.12 -6.89
C ASN A 123 22.64 2.29 -6.74
N ASP A 124 21.91 2.14 -7.85
CA ASP A 124 20.71 1.31 -7.97
C ASP A 124 19.48 1.72 -7.14
N ARG A 125 19.43 2.98 -6.67
CA ARG A 125 18.27 3.53 -5.94
C ARG A 125 17.76 4.80 -6.59
N GLU A 126 16.45 5.00 -6.50
CA GLU A 126 15.77 6.20 -6.95
C GLU A 126 14.91 6.80 -5.84
N ILE A 127 14.71 8.10 -5.88
CA ILE A 127 13.73 8.79 -5.06
C ILE A 127 12.42 8.79 -5.83
N LEU A 128 11.43 8.09 -5.30
CA LEU A 128 10.07 8.05 -5.89
C LEU A 128 9.27 9.31 -5.55
N GLU A 129 9.45 9.81 -4.31
CA GLU A 129 8.72 10.98 -3.83
C GLU A 129 9.53 11.73 -2.78
N VAL A 130 9.49 13.06 -2.82
CA VAL A 130 10.11 13.98 -1.85
C VAL A 130 9.02 14.66 -1.05
N ILE A 131 9.02 14.45 0.26
CA ILE A 131 8.01 14.99 1.19
C ILE A 131 8.68 16.01 2.11
N PRO A 132 8.46 17.31 1.91
CA PRO A 132 8.94 18.33 2.84
C PRO A 132 8.33 18.11 4.23
N GLN A 133 9.17 18.21 5.26
CA GLN A 133 8.75 18.07 6.65
C GLN A 133 8.56 19.42 7.32
N ASP A 134 9.60 20.21 7.32
CA ASP A 134 9.67 21.59 7.79
C ASP A 134 10.95 22.24 7.26
N TYR A 135 11.09 23.56 7.55
CA TYR A 135 12.26 24.35 7.22
C TYR A 135 12.78 25.07 8.46
N GLN A 136 14.11 25.08 8.62
CA GLN A 136 14.76 25.82 9.68
C GLN A 136 15.43 27.07 9.10
N LEU A 137 15.13 28.23 9.70
CA LEU A 137 15.66 29.55 9.35
C LEU A 137 16.39 30.11 10.59
N GLY A 138 17.68 29.82 10.68
CA GLY A 138 18.44 30.08 11.90
C GLY A 138 17.92 29.25 13.09
N THR A 139 17.28 29.88 14.07
CA THR A 139 16.69 29.19 15.23
C THR A 139 15.19 28.89 15.10
N GLN A 140 14.56 29.37 14.02
CA GLN A 140 13.11 29.26 13.82
C GLN A 140 12.80 28.08 12.90
N VAL A 141 11.89 27.17 13.34
CA VAL A 141 11.36 26.08 12.51
C VAL A 141 9.96 26.45 12.02
N VAL A 142 9.72 26.36 10.72
CA VAL A 142 8.47 26.74 10.07
C VAL A 142 8.05 25.69 9.04
N ALA A 143 6.74 25.57 8.81
CA ALA A 143 6.22 24.69 7.76
C ALA A 143 6.35 25.35 6.36
N ASP A 144 6.18 26.66 6.27
CA ASP A 144 6.34 27.45 5.05
C ASP A 144 7.32 28.61 5.34
N PRO A 145 8.49 28.62 4.67
CA PRO A 145 9.50 29.66 4.88
C PRO A 145 9.30 30.90 3.98
N ILE A 146 8.38 30.87 2.99
CA ILE A 146 8.23 31.94 2.00
C ILE A 146 7.84 33.25 2.68
N GLY A 147 8.54 34.34 2.32
CA GLY A 147 8.29 35.69 2.87
C GLY A 147 8.95 35.95 4.22
N ILE A 148 9.64 35.00 4.82
CA ILE A 148 10.42 35.20 6.06
C ILE A 148 11.85 35.61 5.68
N ALA A 149 12.43 36.57 6.41
CA ALA A 149 13.79 37.04 6.15
C ALA A 149 14.82 36.16 6.86
N SER A 150 15.75 35.58 6.12
CA SER A 150 16.86 34.77 6.62
C SER A 150 18.11 34.89 5.75
N ASP A 151 19.26 34.56 6.29
CA ASP A 151 20.54 34.39 5.61
C ASP A 151 20.87 32.92 5.34
N VAL A 152 20.04 32.00 5.87
CA VAL A 152 20.17 30.56 5.68
C VAL A 152 18.77 29.92 5.60
N ILE A 153 18.64 28.93 4.73
CA ILE A 153 17.49 28.05 4.66
C ILE A 153 17.97 26.60 4.76
N GLU A 154 17.44 25.86 5.74
CA GLU A 154 17.65 24.44 5.88
C GLU A 154 16.32 23.71 5.70
N GLY A 155 16.20 22.88 4.68
CA GLY A 155 15.03 22.08 4.40
C GLY A 155 15.19 20.65 4.94
N HIS A 156 14.22 20.19 5.72
CA HIS A 156 14.13 18.83 6.17
C HIS A 156 13.17 18.06 5.27
N PHE A 157 13.64 16.98 4.68
CA PHE A 157 12.88 16.17 3.74
C PHE A 157 12.79 14.73 4.21
N LEU A 158 11.69 14.09 3.87
CA LEU A 158 11.51 12.65 3.95
C LEU A 158 11.38 12.12 2.52
N ASN A 159 12.38 11.37 2.07
CA ASN A 159 12.43 10.80 0.73
C ASN A 159 11.91 9.37 0.76
N ILE A 160 10.96 9.02 -0.09
CA ILE A 160 10.60 7.63 -0.34
C ILE A 160 11.52 7.11 -1.41
N ILE A 161 12.29 6.09 -1.06
CA ILE A 161 13.27 5.47 -1.95
C ILE A 161 12.89 4.04 -2.29
N SER A 162 13.30 3.62 -3.49
CA SER A 162 13.18 2.25 -4.00
C SER A 162 14.41 1.87 -4.81
N ASN A 163 14.53 0.58 -5.16
CA ASN A 163 15.48 0.16 -6.18
C ASN A 163 14.97 0.60 -7.56
N THR A 164 15.86 1.14 -8.41
CA THR A 164 15.55 1.57 -9.79
C THR A 164 14.96 0.46 -10.64
N SER A 165 15.35 -0.79 -10.38
CA SER A 165 14.83 -1.96 -11.08
C SER A 165 13.31 -2.15 -10.92
N VAL A 166 12.67 -1.56 -9.90
CA VAL A 166 11.22 -1.67 -9.69
C VAL A 166 10.48 -0.87 -10.75
N SER A 167 10.77 0.42 -10.88
CA SER A 167 10.14 1.29 -11.89
C SER A 167 10.52 0.88 -13.31
N GLU A 168 11.80 0.56 -13.56
CA GLU A 168 12.27 0.08 -14.87
C GLU A 168 11.54 -1.18 -15.32
N SER A 169 11.36 -2.17 -14.43
CA SER A 169 10.63 -3.40 -14.73
C SER A 169 9.18 -3.12 -15.11
N VAL A 170 8.51 -2.21 -14.38
CA VAL A 170 7.15 -1.79 -14.72
C VAL A 170 7.11 -1.13 -16.08
N TYR A 171 7.89 -0.08 -16.32
CA TYR A 171 7.91 0.61 -17.62
C TYR A 171 8.20 -0.33 -18.78
N ASN A 172 9.16 -1.25 -18.63
CA ASN A 172 9.53 -2.18 -19.68
C ASN A 172 8.43 -3.20 -19.96
N CYS A 173 7.78 -3.79 -18.95
CA CYS A 173 6.68 -4.73 -19.14
C CYS A 173 5.48 -4.06 -19.83
N PHE A 174 5.08 -2.87 -19.36
CA PHE A 174 3.91 -2.17 -19.91
C PHE A 174 4.16 -1.66 -21.32
N ARG A 175 5.38 -1.14 -21.60
CA ARG A 175 5.78 -0.75 -22.96
C ARG A 175 5.75 -1.95 -23.92
N SER A 176 6.20 -3.14 -23.48
CA SER A 176 6.16 -4.37 -24.28
C SER A 176 4.74 -4.84 -24.58
N ALA A 177 3.79 -4.55 -23.69
CA ALA A 177 2.35 -4.78 -23.87
C ALA A 177 1.63 -3.60 -24.61
N HIS A 178 2.39 -2.68 -25.19
CA HIS A 178 1.84 -1.51 -25.88
C HIS A 178 0.84 -0.70 -25.03
N LEU A 179 1.15 -0.54 -23.75
CA LEU A 179 0.39 0.26 -22.79
C LEU A 179 1.29 1.32 -22.16
N ASN A 180 0.95 2.59 -22.37
CA ASN A 180 1.74 3.69 -21.84
C ASN A 180 1.47 3.93 -20.36
N VAL A 181 2.51 3.96 -19.53
CA VAL A 181 2.42 4.30 -18.09
C VAL A 181 2.48 5.82 -17.95
N VAL A 182 1.36 6.43 -17.55
CA VAL A 182 1.24 7.89 -17.34
C VAL A 182 1.84 8.31 -16.00
N GLY A 183 1.76 7.44 -14.99
CA GLY A 183 2.32 7.69 -13.67
C GLY A 183 2.33 6.42 -12.81
N MET A 184 3.19 6.41 -11.81
CA MET A 184 3.36 5.30 -10.87
C MET A 184 3.17 5.77 -9.43
N PRO A 185 1.91 5.95 -8.98
CA PRO A 185 1.65 6.30 -7.58
C PRO A 185 2.07 5.15 -6.65
N ILE A 186 2.54 5.50 -5.45
CA ILE A 186 2.82 4.54 -4.39
C ILE A 186 1.49 4.06 -3.82
N THR A 187 1.16 2.78 -4.01
CA THR A 187 -0.15 2.19 -3.71
C THR A 187 -0.64 2.50 -2.31
N VAL A 188 0.21 2.33 -1.28
CA VAL A 188 -0.20 2.57 0.11
C VAL A 188 -0.54 4.03 0.40
N LEU A 189 0.11 4.99 -0.28
CA LEU A 189 -0.21 6.42 -0.12
C LEU A 189 -1.55 6.76 -0.79
N ALA A 190 -1.79 6.25 -1.99
CA ALA A 190 -3.07 6.38 -2.67
C ALA A 190 -4.22 5.77 -1.84
N LEU A 191 -4.01 4.57 -1.27
CA LEU A 191 -4.94 3.93 -0.34
C LEU A 191 -5.18 4.79 0.92
N ALA A 192 -4.12 5.34 1.51
CA ALA A 192 -4.23 6.21 2.67
C ALA A 192 -5.08 7.45 2.37
N ASP A 193 -4.92 8.04 1.20
CA ASP A 193 -5.73 9.19 0.75
C ASP A 193 -7.19 8.81 0.54
N ALA A 194 -7.46 7.63 0.02
CA ALA A 194 -8.80 7.13 -0.21
C ALA A 194 -9.52 6.66 1.08
N ILE A 195 -8.79 6.27 2.13
CA ILE A 195 -9.33 5.66 3.35
C ILE A 195 -9.30 6.59 4.56
N LEU A 196 -8.18 7.29 4.78
CA LEU A 196 -8.01 8.14 5.95
C LEU A 196 -8.79 9.45 5.81
N THR A 197 -9.31 9.91 6.94
CA THR A 197 -9.90 11.24 7.05
C THR A 197 -8.81 12.28 7.37
N GLU A 198 -9.04 13.55 7.00
CA GLU A 198 -8.15 14.65 7.36
C GLU A 198 -7.92 14.78 8.89
N PRO A 199 -8.94 14.62 9.76
CA PRO A 199 -8.71 14.57 11.20
C PRO A 199 -7.78 13.44 11.65
N GLU A 200 -7.85 12.23 11.05
CA GLU A 200 -6.96 11.11 11.38
C GLU A 200 -5.52 11.44 10.99
N LYS A 201 -5.27 11.93 9.77
CA LYS A 201 -3.94 12.34 9.32
C LYS A 201 -3.37 13.47 10.18
N ARG A 202 -4.21 14.43 10.58
CA ARG A 202 -3.79 15.57 11.40
C ARG A 202 -3.48 15.17 12.84
N SER A 203 -4.36 14.42 13.50
CA SER A 203 -4.17 14.02 14.90
C SER A 203 -3.10 12.94 15.08
N GLY A 204 -2.74 12.26 14.02
CA GLY A 204 -1.75 11.19 13.95
C GLY A 204 -2.36 9.81 13.94
N CYS A 205 -1.99 9.03 12.93
CA CYS A 205 -2.38 7.63 12.79
C CYS A 205 -1.27 6.82 12.10
N ALA A 206 -1.23 5.52 12.36
CA ALA A 206 -0.53 4.54 11.55
C ALA A 206 -1.53 3.92 10.57
N PHE A 207 -1.24 3.98 9.28
CA PHE A 207 -1.99 3.30 8.23
C PHE A 207 -1.26 2.02 7.83
N VAL A 208 -1.95 0.89 7.86
CA VAL A 208 -1.38 -0.43 7.63
C VAL A 208 -2.16 -1.14 6.53
N ASP A 209 -1.48 -1.52 5.46
CA ASP A 209 -2.04 -2.37 4.40
C ASP A 209 -1.42 -3.76 4.48
N MET A 210 -2.21 -4.75 4.90
CA MET A 210 -1.79 -6.14 5.08
C MET A 210 -2.11 -6.94 3.81
N GLY A 211 -1.14 -7.00 2.89
CA GLY A 211 -1.25 -7.70 1.60
C GLY A 211 -0.98 -9.21 1.68
N ALA A 212 -0.77 -9.82 0.51
CA ALA A 212 -0.46 -11.25 0.40
C ALA A 212 0.98 -11.57 0.81
N GLU A 213 1.98 -10.87 0.27
CA GLU A 213 3.40 -11.11 0.57
C GLU A 213 4.10 -9.91 1.22
N THR A 214 3.39 -8.80 1.38
CA THR A 214 3.90 -7.57 2.00
C THR A 214 2.88 -6.96 2.93
N THR A 215 3.38 -6.27 3.95
CA THR A 215 2.60 -5.37 4.80
C THR A 215 3.25 -4.00 4.76
N SER A 216 2.51 -2.99 4.32
CA SER A 216 2.99 -1.61 4.26
C SER A 216 2.53 -0.84 5.48
N VAL A 217 3.43 -0.03 6.07
CA VAL A 217 3.14 0.81 7.23
C VAL A 217 3.48 2.25 6.88
N ALA A 218 2.50 3.15 6.94
CA ALA A 218 2.65 4.58 6.70
C ALA A 218 2.14 5.37 7.91
N ILE A 219 2.95 6.28 8.44
CA ILE A 219 2.62 7.08 9.62
C ILE A 219 2.39 8.52 9.22
N PHE A 220 1.21 9.03 9.59
CA PHE A 220 0.82 10.41 9.33
C PHE A 220 0.70 11.19 10.63
N LYS A 221 1.14 12.45 10.60
CA LYS A 221 0.96 13.44 11.67
C LYS A 221 0.97 14.83 11.07
N ASN A 222 0.05 15.69 11.52
CA ASN A 222 -0.13 17.06 11.00
C ASN A 222 -0.38 17.08 9.46
N ASN A 223 -1.12 16.09 8.95
CA ASN A 223 -1.40 15.85 7.51
C ASN A 223 -0.15 15.56 6.65
N ILE A 224 0.98 15.23 7.26
CA ILE A 224 2.24 14.94 6.57
C ILE A 224 2.63 13.50 6.87
N LEU A 225 3.14 12.78 5.86
CA LEU A 225 3.78 11.48 6.04
C LEU A 225 5.07 11.66 6.86
N ARG A 226 5.21 10.87 7.92
CA ARG A 226 6.36 10.91 8.85
C ARG A 226 7.23 9.67 8.80
N HIS A 227 6.69 8.57 8.30
CA HIS A 227 7.42 7.31 8.12
C HIS A 227 6.67 6.43 7.14
N PHE A 228 7.41 5.68 6.33
CA PHE A 228 6.87 4.64 5.48
C PHE A 228 7.88 3.51 5.35
N ALA A 229 7.40 2.27 5.47
CA ALA A 229 8.19 1.08 5.23
C ALA A 229 7.32 -0.08 4.74
N VAL A 230 7.93 -1.00 4.00
CA VAL A 230 7.31 -2.23 3.53
C VAL A 230 7.97 -3.42 4.21
N ILE A 231 7.18 -4.16 4.99
CA ILE A 231 7.55 -5.40 5.64
C ILE A 231 7.34 -6.53 4.62
N PRO A 232 8.34 -7.39 4.35
CA PRO A 232 8.23 -8.46 3.34
C PRO A 232 7.52 -9.71 3.88
N LEU A 233 6.43 -9.51 4.63
CA LEU A 233 5.55 -10.52 5.21
C LEU A 233 4.09 -10.14 4.97
N GLY A 234 3.23 -11.14 4.74
CA GLY A 234 1.80 -10.97 4.53
C GLY A 234 1.05 -12.29 4.64
N GLY A 235 -0.22 -12.31 4.24
CA GLY A 235 -1.11 -13.47 4.41
C GLY A 235 -0.68 -14.75 3.71
N ALA A 236 0.12 -14.68 2.63
CA ALA A 236 0.68 -15.86 1.97
C ALA A 236 1.80 -16.54 2.78
N ASN A 237 2.40 -15.85 3.75
CA ASN A 237 3.35 -16.49 4.66
C ASN A 237 2.65 -17.50 5.56
N VAL A 238 1.40 -17.25 5.95
CA VAL A 238 0.56 -18.24 6.66
C VAL A 238 0.39 -19.51 5.83
N ASN A 239 0.12 -19.38 4.51
CA ASN A 239 0.01 -20.57 3.66
C ASN A 239 1.29 -21.40 3.65
N ARG A 240 2.45 -20.73 3.54
CA ARG A 240 3.76 -21.43 3.56
C ARG A 240 3.99 -22.20 4.86
N ASP A 241 3.54 -21.67 5.99
CA ASP A 241 3.62 -22.37 7.26
C ASP A 241 2.65 -23.56 7.29
N LEU A 242 1.43 -23.39 6.79
CA LEU A 242 0.45 -24.48 6.66
C LEU A 242 0.93 -25.59 5.70
N CYS A 243 1.73 -25.28 4.68
CA CYS A 243 2.32 -26.28 3.78
C CYS A 243 3.26 -27.24 4.51
N THR A 244 3.73 -26.93 5.75
CA THR A 244 4.47 -27.87 6.59
C THR A 244 3.64 -29.10 6.99
N LEU A 245 2.30 -29.00 6.93
CA LEU A 245 1.37 -30.12 7.09
C LEU A 245 1.30 -31.04 5.86
N GLN A 246 2.22 -30.85 4.88
CA GLN A 246 2.31 -31.61 3.63
C GLN A 246 1.05 -31.45 2.76
N ILE A 247 0.60 -30.20 2.59
CA ILE A 247 -0.49 -29.80 1.71
C ILE A 247 0.03 -28.78 0.69
N GLU A 248 -0.67 -28.66 -0.42
CA GLU A 248 -0.37 -27.68 -1.48
C GLU A 248 -0.80 -26.25 -1.07
N ASP A 249 -0.14 -25.22 -1.62
CA ASP A 249 -0.43 -23.80 -1.30
C ASP A 249 -1.90 -23.42 -1.56
N SER A 250 -2.50 -23.96 -2.62
CA SER A 250 -3.91 -23.74 -2.95
C SER A 250 -4.87 -24.33 -1.90
N GLU A 251 -4.53 -25.47 -1.34
CA GLU A 251 -5.27 -26.09 -0.24
C GLU A 251 -5.05 -25.32 1.05
N ALA A 252 -3.81 -24.91 1.34
CA ALA A 252 -3.49 -24.07 2.48
C ALA A 252 -4.31 -22.78 2.49
N GLU A 253 -4.45 -22.09 1.33
CA GLU A 253 -5.28 -20.90 1.20
C GLU A 253 -6.76 -21.18 1.49
N GLN A 254 -7.30 -22.30 0.99
CA GLN A 254 -8.70 -22.68 1.25
C GLN A 254 -8.94 -22.97 2.72
N LEU A 255 -8.06 -23.77 3.36
CA LEU A 255 -8.15 -24.11 4.78
C LEU A 255 -7.98 -22.88 5.66
N LYS A 256 -7.02 -21.99 5.33
CA LYS A 256 -6.84 -20.72 6.01
C LYS A 256 -8.13 -19.88 6.00
N ARG A 257 -8.74 -19.70 4.83
CA ARG A 257 -10.00 -18.92 4.70
C ARG A 257 -11.15 -19.54 5.49
N LYS A 258 -11.19 -20.86 5.61
CA LYS A 258 -12.29 -21.58 6.24
C LYS A 258 -12.15 -21.68 7.76
N TYR A 259 -10.95 -21.97 8.25
CA TYR A 259 -10.74 -22.36 9.63
C TYR A 259 -9.85 -21.42 10.45
N ALA A 260 -8.93 -20.66 9.80
CA ALA A 260 -7.92 -19.90 10.50
C ALA A 260 -8.51 -18.73 11.31
N THR A 261 -7.92 -18.51 12.48
CA THR A 261 -8.14 -17.31 13.30
C THR A 261 -6.79 -16.70 13.66
N ALA A 262 -6.72 -15.37 13.67
CA ALA A 262 -5.49 -14.64 13.99
C ALA A 262 -5.15 -14.69 15.50
N TYR A 263 -6.13 -15.04 16.32
CA TYR A 263 -6.01 -15.17 17.76
C TYR A 263 -7.10 -16.11 18.28
N SER A 264 -6.75 -17.13 19.03
CA SER A 264 -7.67 -18.01 19.71
C SER A 264 -7.51 -17.89 21.24
N ASN A 265 -8.60 -18.06 21.95
CA ASN A 265 -8.58 -18.19 23.40
C ASN A 265 -8.85 -19.67 23.72
N GLU A 266 -7.84 -20.40 24.20
CA GLU A 266 -7.91 -21.84 24.46
C GLU A 266 -9.09 -22.26 25.36
N GLU A 267 -9.59 -21.34 26.19
CA GLU A 267 -10.72 -21.62 27.09
C GLU A 267 -12.09 -21.51 26.40
N GLU A 268 -12.21 -20.74 25.33
CA GLU A 268 -13.49 -20.44 24.67
C GLU A 268 -13.72 -21.20 23.36
N ASP A 269 -12.65 -21.65 22.70
CA ASP A 269 -12.68 -22.15 21.32
C ASP A 269 -12.41 -23.66 21.25
N LYS A 270 -13.40 -24.50 21.57
CA LYS A 270 -13.35 -25.93 21.22
C LYS A 270 -13.68 -26.07 19.74
N HIS A 271 -12.69 -26.39 18.93
CA HIS A 271 -12.85 -26.62 17.51
C HIS A 271 -12.69 -28.11 17.16
N GLU A 272 -13.45 -28.54 16.15
CA GLU A 272 -13.25 -29.87 15.56
C GLU A 272 -11.92 -29.92 14.80
N PRO A 273 -11.29 -31.13 14.71
CA PRO A 273 -10.09 -31.31 13.91
C PRO A 273 -10.30 -30.85 12.44
N VAL A 274 -9.25 -30.27 11.86
CA VAL A 274 -9.25 -29.82 10.47
C VAL A 274 -9.01 -31.04 9.56
N THR A 275 -9.93 -31.31 8.64
CA THR A 275 -9.77 -32.35 7.63
C THR A 275 -9.05 -31.79 6.41
N LEU A 276 -7.94 -32.42 6.05
CA LEU A 276 -7.15 -32.12 4.85
C LEU A 276 -7.76 -32.77 3.59
N GLY A 277 -7.38 -32.31 2.42
CA GLY A 277 -7.91 -32.79 1.13
C GLY A 277 -7.63 -34.25 0.84
N ASP A 278 -6.60 -34.83 1.44
CA ASP A 278 -6.25 -36.24 1.35
C ASP A 278 -6.97 -37.15 2.38
N GLY A 279 -7.85 -36.56 3.21
CA GLY A 279 -8.61 -37.25 4.25
C GLY A 279 -7.91 -37.37 5.59
N ARG A 280 -6.66 -36.92 5.73
CA ARG A 280 -6.00 -36.82 7.06
C ARG A 280 -6.70 -35.74 7.89
N THR A 281 -6.60 -35.89 9.21
CA THR A 281 -7.10 -34.90 10.16
C THR A 281 -5.95 -34.37 11.01
N VAL A 282 -5.94 -33.03 11.20
CA VAL A 282 -4.97 -32.35 12.06
C VAL A 282 -5.74 -31.70 13.22
N LYS A 283 -5.19 -31.69 14.40
CA LYS A 283 -5.81 -31.00 15.54
C LYS A 283 -5.90 -29.50 15.22
N TYR A 284 -7.01 -28.88 15.62
CA TYR A 284 -7.20 -27.46 15.38
C TYR A 284 -6.08 -26.61 16.00
N GLU A 285 -5.65 -26.96 17.21
CA GLU A 285 -4.59 -26.26 17.93
C GLU A 285 -3.26 -26.31 17.16
N GLU A 286 -2.94 -27.43 16.52
CA GLU A 286 -1.75 -27.58 15.69
C GLU A 286 -1.86 -26.73 14.41
N PHE A 287 -3.00 -26.83 13.73
CA PHE A 287 -3.28 -26.03 12.52
C PHE A 287 -3.27 -24.52 12.82
N ASN A 288 -4.05 -24.09 13.83
CA ASN A 288 -4.21 -22.67 14.12
C ASN A 288 -2.99 -22.07 14.83
N GLY A 289 -2.21 -22.88 15.57
CA GLY A 289 -0.94 -22.45 16.16
C GLY A 289 0.07 -21.95 15.11
N LEU A 290 0.12 -22.58 13.92
CA LEU A 290 0.93 -22.09 12.80
C LEU A 290 0.44 -20.72 12.30
N VAL A 291 -0.89 -20.55 12.23
CA VAL A 291 -1.51 -19.29 11.79
C VAL A 291 -1.23 -18.17 12.77
N GLU A 292 -1.48 -18.40 14.06
CA GLU A 292 -1.29 -17.40 15.12
C GLU A 292 0.16 -16.95 15.23
N ALA A 293 1.11 -17.88 15.24
CA ALA A 293 2.53 -17.55 15.29
C ALA A 293 2.96 -16.64 14.14
N ARG A 294 2.43 -16.88 12.94
CA ARG A 294 2.72 -16.01 11.79
C ARG A 294 2.04 -14.66 11.89
N MET A 295 0.80 -14.62 12.34
CA MET A 295 0.07 -13.36 12.52
C MET A 295 0.69 -12.51 13.62
N GLU A 296 1.11 -13.13 14.74
CA GLU A 296 1.89 -12.46 15.78
C GLU A 296 3.17 -11.82 15.22
N GLU A 297 3.96 -12.59 14.45
CA GLU A 297 5.18 -12.06 13.82
C GLU A 297 4.89 -10.85 12.93
N ILE A 298 3.85 -10.91 12.10
CA ILE A 298 3.47 -9.79 11.23
C ILE A 298 3.10 -8.57 12.07
N ILE A 299 2.27 -8.74 13.11
CA ILE A 299 1.79 -7.66 13.98
C ILE A 299 2.93 -7.05 14.79
N LEU A 300 3.85 -7.88 15.32
CA LEU A 300 5.04 -7.39 16.01
C LEU A 300 5.98 -6.61 15.09
N ASN A 301 6.10 -7.01 13.82
CA ASN A 301 6.84 -6.23 12.83
C ASN A 301 6.16 -4.88 12.51
N ILE A 302 4.82 -4.82 12.46
CA ILE A 302 4.09 -3.56 12.35
C ILE A 302 4.40 -2.66 13.55
N LYS A 303 4.28 -3.19 14.78
CA LYS A 303 4.63 -2.49 16.03
C LYS A 303 6.07 -1.97 15.99
N HIS A 304 7.01 -2.77 15.50
CA HIS A 304 8.42 -2.39 15.36
C HIS A 304 8.59 -1.22 14.37
N GLN A 305 7.93 -1.24 13.21
CA GLN A 305 7.99 -0.12 12.25
C GLN A 305 7.41 1.17 12.84
N ILE A 306 6.33 1.06 13.61
CA ILE A 306 5.77 2.21 14.32
C ILE A 306 6.80 2.75 15.34
N ALA A 307 7.47 1.89 16.09
CA ALA A 307 8.50 2.29 17.05
C ALA A 307 9.70 2.99 16.37
N LEU A 308 10.16 2.48 15.20
CA LEU A 308 11.24 3.10 14.42
C LEU A 308 10.91 4.52 13.98
N SER A 309 9.65 4.84 13.76
CA SER A 309 9.19 6.19 13.42
C SER A 309 9.31 7.21 14.57
N LYS A 310 9.54 6.75 15.80
CA LYS A 310 9.51 7.54 17.05
C LYS A 310 8.13 8.13 17.38
N TYR A 311 7.07 7.56 16.79
CA TYR A 311 5.68 7.85 17.12
C TYR A 311 5.10 6.66 17.90
N ASP A 312 4.48 6.94 19.03
CA ASP A 312 3.83 5.99 19.92
C ASP A 312 2.32 6.27 20.03
N ASP A 313 1.59 5.49 20.83
CA ASP A 313 0.15 5.67 21.07
C ASP A 313 -0.21 7.09 21.56
N SER A 314 0.69 7.75 22.31
CA SER A 314 0.46 9.11 22.78
C SER A 314 0.49 10.15 21.66
N LYS A 315 1.27 9.92 20.61
CA LYS A 315 1.39 10.80 19.44
C LYS A 315 0.42 10.43 18.32
N LEU A 316 0.06 9.12 18.20
CA LEU A 316 -0.88 8.60 17.21
C LEU A 316 -2.29 8.52 17.80
N VAL A 317 -2.88 9.68 18.09
CA VAL A 317 -4.18 9.80 18.80
C VAL A 317 -5.33 9.08 18.10
N SER A 318 -5.26 8.93 16.77
CA SER A 318 -6.22 8.15 15.99
C SER A 318 -5.89 6.65 15.93
N GLY A 319 -4.74 6.23 16.50
CA GLY A 319 -4.35 4.83 16.58
C GLY A 319 -3.91 4.24 15.26
N ILE A 320 -4.27 2.98 15.02
CA ILE A 320 -3.94 2.22 13.81
C ILE A 320 -5.18 2.05 12.93
N VAL A 321 -5.02 2.29 11.63
CA VAL A 321 -6.05 2.00 10.62
C VAL A 321 -5.52 0.90 9.72
N VAL A 322 -6.20 -0.24 9.70
CA VAL A 322 -5.76 -1.47 9.02
C VAL A 322 -6.67 -1.79 7.86
N THR A 323 -6.08 -2.15 6.73
CA THR A 323 -6.75 -2.64 5.51
C THR A 323 -5.96 -3.79 4.87
N GLY A 324 -6.41 -4.27 3.73
CA GLY A 324 -5.75 -5.33 2.96
C GLY A 324 -6.36 -6.71 3.17
N GLY A 325 -6.00 -7.64 2.29
CA GLY A 325 -6.60 -8.99 2.27
C GLY A 325 -6.33 -9.81 3.54
N ALA A 326 -5.13 -9.72 4.12
CA ALA A 326 -4.79 -10.44 5.34
C ALA A 326 -5.49 -9.88 6.59
N ALA A 327 -5.93 -8.63 6.56
CA ALA A 327 -6.72 -8.01 7.63
C ALA A 327 -8.15 -8.55 7.74
N ASN A 328 -8.60 -9.40 6.80
CA ASN A 328 -9.91 -10.06 6.86
C ASN A 328 -9.91 -11.34 7.71
N MET A 329 -8.77 -11.75 8.27
CA MET A 329 -8.69 -12.94 9.09
C MET A 329 -9.56 -12.80 10.36
N LYS A 330 -10.22 -13.88 10.74
CA LYS A 330 -11.08 -13.91 11.94
C LYS A 330 -10.26 -13.54 13.19
N ASN A 331 -10.82 -12.81 14.12
CA ASN A 331 -10.20 -12.37 15.37
C ASN A 331 -8.91 -11.53 15.19
N ILE A 332 -8.72 -10.88 14.04
CA ILE A 332 -7.57 -10.00 13.81
C ILE A 332 -7.55 -8.82 14.78
N ASP A 333 -8.71 -8.33 15.18
CA ASP A 333 -8.88 -7.27 16.18
C ASP A 333 -8.35 -7.71 17.55
N LYS A 334 -8.65 -8.96 17.97
CA LYS A 334 -8.13 -9.55 19.20
C LYS A 334 -6.59 -9.70 19.14
N ALA A 335 -6.06 -10.15 17.99
CA ALA A 335 -4.63 -10.26 17.77
C ALA A 335 -3.92 -8.90 17.92
N PHE A 336 -4.43 -7.85 17.30
CA PHE A 336 -3.86 -6.51 17.49
C PHE A 336 -3.95 -6.02 18.93
N ALA A 337 -5.05 -6.30 19.63
CA ALA A 337 -5.19 -5.94 21.04
C ALA A 337 -4.22 -6.71 21.96
N ALA A 338 -3.92 -7.97 21.63
CA ALA A 338 -3.00 -8.80 22.39
C ALA A 338 -1.52 -8.44 22.17
N PHE A 339 -1.14 -8.11 20.92
CA PHE A 339 0.27 -7.95 20.53
C PHE A 339 0.72 -6.49 20.40
N THR A 340 -0.22 -5.51 20.48
CA THR A 340 0.13 -4.09 20.45
C THR A 340 -0.35 -3.37 21.70
N ASP A 341 0.24 -2.19 21.97
CA ASP A 341 -0.18 -1.33 23.07
C ASP A 341 -1.21 -0.27 22.63
N PHE A 342 -1.65 -0.34 21.37
CA PHE A 342 -2.58 0.64 20.79
C PHE A 342 -4.01 0.36 21.22
N ARG A 343 -4.63 1.39 21.85
CA ARG A 343 -6.02 1.34 22.33
C ARG A 343 -7.05 1.45 21.21
N LYS A 344 -6.65 2.02 20.07
CA LYS A 344 -7.55 2.27 18.93
C LYS A 344 -6.99 1.58 17.71
N VAL A 345 -7.71 0.57 17.23
CA VAL A 345 -7.43 -0.10 15.96
C VAL A 345 -8.74 -0.14 15.16
N ARG A 346 -8.71 0.39 13.94
CA ARG A 346 -9.86 0.43 13.03
C ARG A 346 -9.58 -0.39 11.78
N PHE A 347 -10.43 -1.34 11.48
CA PHE A 347 -10.33 -2.18 10.28
C PHE A 347 -11.25 -1.64 9.18
N VAL A 348 -10.71 -1.51 7.97
CA VAL A 348 -11.41 -0.91 6.83
C VAL A 348 -11.36 -1.85 5.64
N LYS A 349 -12.53 -2.20 5.13
CA LYS A 349 -12.69 -3.05 3.95
C LYS A 349 -12.88 -2.26 2.65
N ASN A 350 -13.41 -1.05 2.73
CA ASN A 350 -13.75 -0.23 1.57
C ASN A 350 -13.17 1.18 1.68
N THR A 351 -12.88 1.81 0.53
CA THR A 351 -12.49 3.22 0.45
C THR A 351 -13.66 4.14 0.85
N ARG A 352 -13.35 5.39 1.17
CA ARG A 352 -14.36 6.45 1.37
C ARG A 352 -14.94 6.96 0.04
N LEU A 353 -14.25 6.70 -1.06
CA LEU A 353 -14.69 7.11 -2.38
C LEU A 353 -15.96 6.36 -2.77
N GLN A 354 -16.98 7.10 -3.19
CA GLN A 354 -18.19 6.50 -3.73
C GLN A 354 -17.92 5.94 -5.12
N THR A 355 -18.22 4.66 -5.31
CA THR A 355 -18.11 4.00 -6.62
C THR A 355 -19.50 3.67 -7.14
N ARG A 356 -19.69 3.86 -8.45
CA ARG A 356 -20.93 3.50 -9.16
C ARG A 356 -20.58 2.59 -10.32
N LEU A 357 -21.17 1.40 -10.35
CA LEU A 357 -20.97 0.46 -11.47
C LEU A 357 -21.94 0.81 -12.63
N GLU A 358 -21.47 0.71 -13.85
CA GLU A 358 -22.30 0.95 -15.05
C GLU A 358 -23.27 -0.21 -15.31
N SER A 359 -22.88 -1.44 -14.96
CA SER A 359 -23.70 -2.65 -15.04
C SER A 359 -23.92 -3.25 -13.65
N LYS A 360 -25.00 -4.06 -13.47
CA LYS A 360 -25.26 -4.74 -12.20
C LYS A 360 -23.99 -5.42 -11.66
N PRO A 361 -23.61 -5.17 -10.41
CA PRO A 361 -22.36 -5.70 -9.86
C PRO A 361 -22.39 -7.22 -9.86
N SER A 362 -21.32 -7.85 -10.33
CA SER A 362 -20.96 -9.15 -9.77
C SER A 362 -20.81 -8.95 -8.27
N SER A 363 -21.38 -9.82 -7.46
CA SER A 363 -21.43 -9.75 -5.99
C SER A 363 -20.07 -9.62 -5.28
N SER A 364 -18.96 -9.63 -6.02
CA SER A 364 -17.59 -9.57 -5.55
C SER A 364 -16.93 -8.19 -5.63
N PHE A 365 -17.50 -7.21 -6.37
CA PHE A 365 -16.89 -5.90 -6.46
C PHE A 365 -17.00 -5.17 -5.12
N ASN A 366 -15.90 -4.75 -4.55
CA ASN A 366 -15.74 -4.07 -3.25
C ASN A 366 -16.10 -4.90 -1.99
N ALA A 367 -16.62 -6.13 -2.11
CA ALA A 367 -17.07 -6.89 -0.95
C ALA A 367 -15.90 -7.29 0.01
N ASP A 368 -14.71 -7.48 -0.53
CA ASP A 368 -13.49 -7.88 0.21
C ASP A 368 -12.37 -6.84 0.16
N GLY A 369 -12.63 -5.66 -0.39
CA GLY A 369 -11.63 -4.60 -0.56
C GLY A 369 -10.60 -4.84 -1.65
N SER A 370 -10.75 -5.88 -2.47
CA SER A 370 -9.75 -6.32 -3.45
C SER A 370 -9.51 -5.35 -4.61
N PHE A 371 -10.34 -4.34 -4.75
CA PHE A 371 -10.20 -3.28 -5.76
C PHE A 371 -9.79 -1.92 -5.17
N ASN A 372 -9.67 -1.81 -3.84
CA ASN A 372 -9.44 -0.52 -3.19
C ASN A 372 -8.18 0.20 -3.67
N ALA A 373 -7.12 -0.54 -3.95
CA ALA A 373 -5.85 0.02 -4.41
C ALA A 373 -5.90 0.52 -5.86
N ALA A 374 -6.84 0.01 -6.68
CA ALA A 374 -7.02 0.43 -8.06
C ALA A 374 -8.08 1.54 -8.22
N ILE A 375 -8.96 1.73 -7.22
CA ILE A 375 -9.92 2.84 -7.13
C ILE A 375 -9.19 4.14 -6.79
#